data_640d3fa0d09807d6625803529cbc944a
#
_entry.id   640d3fa0d09807d6625803529cbc944a
#
_cell.length_a   1.000
_cell.length_b   1.000
_cell.length_c   1.000
_cell.angle_alpha   90.00
_cell.angle_beta   90.00
_cell.angle_gamma   90.00
#
_symmetry.space_group_name_H-M   'P 1'
#
loop_
_entity.id
_entity.type
_entity.pdbx_description
1 polymer ?
#
loop_
_entity_poly.entity_id
_entity_poly.type
_entity_poly.pdbx_seq_one_letter_code
_entity_poly.pdbx_strand_id
1 'polypeptide(L)'
;EVGEADRAAWPDVPMAELCKQAIDPEIGRDTTVFLAQDKAGHIGAGTSTSGWGWKYPGRLGDSPIIGAGSYADTRYGACACTGVGEMSIRAGTARAVVLYMKMGMSVEEAVHEAVDDMRALKGGLIGRVTIHAIDAAGGPKVVAVNGLPEYHYWLWREGEAAPASHPA
;
A
#
# COMPACT_ATOMS: atom_id res chain seq x y z
N GLU A 1 -3.41 17.22 -27.68
CA GLU A 1 -4.72 17.91 -27.68
C GLU A 1 -5.81 16.89 -27.33
N VAL A 2 -6.70 17.24 -26.39
CA VAL A 2 -7.84 16.39 -26.02
C VAL A 2 -8.92 16.58 -27.05
N GLY A 3 -9.37 15.51 -27.69
CA GLY A 3 -10.40 15.55 -28.71
C GLY A 3 -11.77 16.04 -28.20
N GLU A 4 -12.61 16.55 -29.09
CA GLU A 4 -13.93 17.07 -28.74
C GLU A 4 -14.84 15.97 -28.17
N ALA A 5 -14.72 14.73 -28.67
CA ALA A 5 -15.42 13.55 -28.18
C ALA A 5 -15.01 13.19 -26.75
N ASP A 6 -13.73 13.36 -26.39
CA ASP A 6 -13.22 13.10 -25.06
C ASP A 6 -13.73 14.12 -24.05
N ARG A 7 -13.92 15.39 -24.49
CA ARG A 7 -14.51 16.44 -23.64
C ARG A 7 -16.00 16.21 -23.36
N ALA A 8 -16.72 15.66 -24.32
CA ALA A 8 -18.15 15.33 -24.15
C ALA A 8 -18.37 14.18 -23.15
N ALA A 9 -17.35 13.36 -22.91
CA ALA A 9 -17.40 12.27 -21.93
C ALA A 9 -17.02 12.73 -20.50
N TRP A 10 -16.59 13.98 -20.32
CA TRP A 10 -16.26 14.48 -19.00
C TRP A 10 -17.51 14.79 -18.18
N PRO A 11 -17.51 14.47 -16.88
CA PRO A 11 -18.64 14.79 -16.04
C PRO A 11 -18.84 16.32 -15.98
N ASP A 12 -20.08 16.75 -16.04
CA ASP A 12 -20.46 18.18 -15.88
C ASP A 12 -20.35 18.58 -14.41
N VAL A 13 -19.11 18.56 -13.89
CA VAL A 13 -18.76 18.88 -12.51
C VAL A 13 -17.64 19.91 -12.53
N PRO A 14 -17.71 20.96 -11.70
CA PRO A 14 -16.65 21.94 -11.60
C PRO A 14 -15.28 21.27 -11.32
N MET A 15 -14.23 21.72 -12.00
CA MET A 15 -12.88 21.15 -11.84
C MET A 15 -12.43 21.14 -10.38
N ALA A 16 -12.82 22.17 -9.59
CA ALA A 16 -12.53 22.22 -8.17
C ALA A 16 -13.15 21.06 -7.38
N GLU A 17 -14.33 20.60 -7.78
CA GLU A 17 -14.99 19.46 -7.16
C GLU A 17 -14.35 18.13 -7.59
N LEU A 18 -14.00 17.99 -8.87
CA LEU A 18 -13.22 16.87 -9.36
C LEU A 18 -11.86 16.76 -8.65
N CYS A 19 -11.18 17.89 -8.41
CA CYS A 19 -9.94 17.92 -7.64
C CYS A 19 -10.15 17.50 -6.19
N LYS A 20 -11.25 17.91 -5.54
CA LYS A 20 -11.59 17.46 -4.19
C LYS A 20 -11.82 15.95 -4.15
N GLN A 21 -12.62 15.41 -5.08
CA GLN A 21 -12.87 13.97 -5.18
C GLN A 21 -11.60 13.19 -5.47
N ALA A 22 -10.69 13.72 -6.27
CA ALA A 22 -9.41 13.10 -6.57
C ALA A 22 -8.43 13.09 -5.38
N ILE A 23 -8.53 14.11 -4.52
CA ILE A 23 -7.74 14.22 -3.30
C ILE A 23 -8.42 13.46 -2.14
N ASP A 24 -9.72 13.19 -2.24
CA ASP A 24 -10.44 12.42 -1.24
C ASP A 24 -9.91 10.98 -1.21
N PRO A 25 -9.23 10.60 -0.13
CA PRO A 25 -8.67 9.25 -0.02
C PRO A 25 -9.75 8.16 0.07
N GLU A 26 -11.03 8.52 0.20
CA GLU A 26 -12.15 7.57 0.18
C GLU A 26 -12.54 7.16 -1.26
N ILE A 27 -12.39 8.07 -2.22
CA ILE A 27 -12.89 7.91 -3.59
C ILE A 27 -11.80 7.40 -4.55
N GLY A 28 -10.53 7.72 -4.29
CA GLY A 28 -9.42 7.51 -5.22
C GLY A 28 -8.53 6.29 -4.94
N ARG A 29 -9.07 5.17 -4.46
CA ARG A 29 -8.27 3.96 -4.16
C ARG A 29 -8.22 3.03 -5.34
N ASP A 30 -7.05 2.89 -5.94
CA ASP A 30 -6.83 1.94 -7.02
C ASP A 30 -5.58 1.06 -6.85
N THR A 31 -4.85 1.20 -5.76
CA THR A 31 -3.64 0.40 -5.51
C THR A 31 -4.00 -0.99 -5.02
N THR A 32 -3.53 -1.99 -5.74
CA THR A 32 -3.58 -3.39 -5.33
C THR A 32 -2.18 -3.88 -5.04
N VAL A 33 -2.01 -4.61 -3.94
CA VAL A 33 -0.74 -5.22 -3.55
C VAL A 33 -0.90 -6.73 -3.40
N PHE A 34 0.16 -7.45 -3.72
CA PHE A 34 0.25 -8.90 -3.59
C PHE A 34 1.53 -9.24 -2.85
N LEU A 35 1.40 -10.07 -1.81
CA LEU A 35 2.51 -10.76 -1.16
C LEU A 35 2.28 -12.25 -1.34
N ALA A 36 3.29 -12.96 -1.79
CA ALA A 36 3.16 -14.38 -2.08
C ALA A 36 4.39 -15.15 -1.58
N GLN A 37 4.15 -16.34 -1.06
CA GLN A 37 5.17 -17.30 -0.71
C GLN A 37 4.90 -18.61 -1.44
N ASP A 38 5.94 -19.20 -2.06
CA ASP A 38 5.85 -20.51 -2.69
C ASP A 38 6.14 -21.66 -1.71
N LYS A 39 5.98 -22.89 -2.17
CA LYS A 39 6.26 -24.11 -1.36
C LYS A 39 7.73 -24.24 -0.95
N ALA A 40 8.64 -23.62 -1.66
CA ALA A 40 10.07 -23.61 -1.33
C ALA A 40 10.42 -22.51 -0.33
N GLY A 41 9.43 -21.68 0.07
CA GLY A 41 9.61 -20.57 0.98
C GLY A 41 10.10 -19.28 0.31
N HIS A 42 10.19 -19.23 -1.04
CA HIS A 42 10.54 -17.99 -1.71
C HIS A 42 9.40 -16.98 -1.60
N ILE A 43 9.74 -15.74 -1.32
CA ILE A 43 8.77 -14.66 -1.09
C ILE A 43 8.91 -13.60 -2.16
N GLY A 44 7.78 -13.18 -2.72
CA GLY A 44 7.67 -12.09 -3.66
C GLY A 44 6.65 -11.04 -3.23
N ALA A 45 6.85 -9.80 -3.68
CA ALA A 45 5.92 -8.70 -3.52
C ALA A 45 5.66 -8.04 -4.87
N GLY A 46 4.42 -7.61 -5.09
CA GLY A 46 4.03 -6.88 -6.29
C GLY A 46 3.00 -5.81 -5.97
N THR A 47 3.04 -4.73 -6.74
CA THR A 47 2.08 -3.62 -6.65
C THR A 47 1.55 -3.27 -8.03
N SER A 48 0.27 -2.91 -8.10
CA SER A 48 -0.36 -2.40 -9.31
C SER A 48 -1.22 -1.19 -8.95
N THR A 49 -1.06 -0.10 -9.72
CA THR A 49 -1.78 1.16 -9.46
C THR A 49 -1.78 2.04 -10.70
N SER A 50 -2.82 2.86 -10.88
CA SER A 50 -2.78 4.02 -11.76
C SER A 50 -2.34 5.30 -11.02
N GLY A 51 -2.10 5.21 -9.73
CA GLY A 51 -1.81 6.34 -8.86
C GLY A 51 -3.06 7.15 -8.53
N TRP A 52 -2.89 8.39 -8.11
CA TRP A 52 -4.04 9.25 -7.83
C TRP A 52 -4.70 9.74 -9.12
N GLY A 53 -6.01 9.78 -9.10
CA GLY A 53 -6.77 10.50 -10.12
C GLY A 53 -6.33 11.97 -10.16
N TRP A 54 -6.27 12.56 -11.35
CA TRP A 54 -5.95 13.99 -11.56
C TRP A 54 -4.59 14.44 -11.00
N LYS A 55 -3.68 13.52 -10.72
CA LYS A 55 -2.33 13.86 -10.27
C LYS A 55 -1.64 14.77 -11.28
N TYR A 56 -0.81 15.66 -10.77
CA TYR A 56 0.01 16.52 -11.63
C TYR A 56 0.95 15.69 -12.49
N PRO A 57 1.16 16.03 -13.77
CA PRO A 57 2.13 15.36 -14.64
C PRO A 57 3.52 15.28 -13.99
N GLY A 58 4.08 14.06 -13.93
CA GLY A 58 5.35 13.80 -13.27
C GLY A 58 5.24 13.36 -11.80
N ARG A 59 4.05 13.37 -11.18
CA ARG A 59 3.88 12.81 -9.82
C ARG A 59 4.18 11.32 -9.82
N LEU A 60 5.05 10.93 -8.91
CA LEU A 60 5.40 9.55 -8.63
C LEU A 60 4.90 9.16 -7.24
N GLY A 61 4.14 8.06 -7.14
CA GLY A 61 3.79 7.42 -5.87
C GLY A 61 4.86 6.41 -5.44
N ASP A 62 4.56 5.68 -4.37
CA ASP A 62 5.48 4.69 -3.79
C ASP A 62 5.58 3.39 -4.59
N SER A 63 4.52 3.00 -5.32
CA SER A 63 4.41 1.69 -5.97
C SER A 63 5.63 1.30 -6.84
N PRO A 64 6.22 2.18 -7.67
CA PRO A 64 7.42 1.84 -8.46
C PRO A 64 8.74 1.99 -7.69
N ILE A 65 8.70 2.42 -6.42
CA ILE A 65 9.89 2.65 -5.61
C ILE A 65 10.12 1.44 -4.70
N ILE A 66 11.13 0.63 -5.04
CA ILE A 66 11.53 -0.52 -4.23
C ILE A 66 11.94 -0.04 -2.83
N GLY A 67 11.31 -0.62 -1.82
CA GLY A 67 11.53 -0.24 -0.41
C GLY A 67 10.54 0.78 0.14
N ALA A 68 9.83 1.49 -0.71
CA ALA A 68 8.72 2.35 -0.30
C ALA A 68 7.36 1.63 -0.45
N GLY A 69 6.95 1.38 -1.69
CA GLY A 69 5.67 0.73 -2.01
C GLY A 69 5.68 -0.78 -1.82
N SER A 70 6.79 -1.44 -2.10
CA SER A 70 6.97 -2.87 -1.82
C SER A 70 8.43 -3.25 -1.62
N TYR A 71 8.66 -4.31 -0.85
CA TYR A 71 9.97 -4.94 -0.66
C TYR A 71 9.79 -6.39 -0.24
N ALA A 72 10.65 -7.27 -0.75
CA ALA A 72 10.68 -8.68 -0.36
C ALA A 72 12.11 -9.18 -0.19
N ASP A 73 12.34 -9.97 0.84
CA ASP A 73 13.56 -10.73 1.06
C ASP A 73 13.16 -12.09 1.65
N THR A 74 13.34 -13.15 0.88
CA THR A 74 12.94 -14.52 1.24
C THR A 74 13.42 -14.94 2.63
N ARG A 75 14.51 -14.39 3.11
CA ARG A 75 15.10 -14.74 4.42
C ARG A 75 14.30 -14.16 5.60
N TYR A 76 13.56 -13.09 5.40
CA TYR A 76 12.94 -12.32 6.49
C TYR A 76 11.46 -12.07 6.31
N GLY A 77 11.00 -11.89 5.06
CA GLY A 77 9.60 -11.62 4.77
C GLY A 77 9.41 -10.60 3.65
N ALA A 78 8.20 -10.11 3.53
CA ALA A 78 7.86 -9.06 2.57
C ALA A 78 6.88 -8.04 3.16
N CYS A 79 6.90 -6.85 2.57
CA CYS A 79 5.94 -5.80 2.89
C CYS A 79 5.54 -5.05 1.62
N ALA A 80 4.27 -4.60 1.59
CA ALA A 80 3.76 -3.69 0.58
C ALA A 80 2.78 -2.69 1.18
N CYS A 81 2.70 -1.50 0.58
CA CYS A 81 1.90 -0.39 1.08
C CYS A 81 0.87 0.05 0.04
N THR A 82 -0.31 0.48 0.53
CA THR A 82 -1.34 1.14 -0.28
C THR A 82 -1.76 2.46 0.37
N GLY A 83 -2.25 3.42 -0.40
CA GLY A 83 -2.75 4.69 0.10
C GLY A 83 -1.87 5.89 -0.24
N VAL A 84 -1.55 6.74 0.75
CA VAL A 84 -0.73 7.93 0.53
C VAL A 84 0.74 7.55 0.37
N GLY A 85 1.16 7.33 -0.88
CA GLY A 85 2.49 6.86 -1.22
C GLY A 85 3.62 7.78 -0.76
N GLU A 86 3.37 9.08 -0.66
CA GLU A 86 4.32 10.07 -0.17
C GLU A 86 4.76 9.78 1.27
N MET A 87 3.88 9.20 2.10
CA MET A 87 4.24 8.76 3.46
C MET A 87 5.17 7.55 3.40
N SER A 88 4.82 6.54 2.59
CA SER A 88 5.62 5.33 2.40
C SER A 88 7.01 5.64 1.85
N ILE A 89 7.12 6.62 0.93
CA ILE A 89 8.41 7.09 0.39
C ILE A 89 9.27 7.73 1.49
N ARG A 90 8.67 8.63 2.27
CA ARG A 90 9.39 9.39 3.31
C ARG A 90 9.89 8.51 4.44
N ALA A 91 9.12 7.50 4.83
CA ALA A 91 9.47 6.55 5.88
C ALA A 91 10.26 5.33 5.36
N GLY A 92 10.31 5.10 4.05
CA GLY A 92 10.92 3.90 3.48
C GLY A 92 10.24 2.61 3.95
N THR A 93 8.91 2.65 4.11
CA THR A 93 8.13 1.74 4.96
C THR A 93 8.28 0.28 4.61
N ALA A 94 8.16 -0.09 3.32
CA ALA A 94 8.24 -1.50 2.97
C ALA A 94 9.61 -2.10 3.30
N ARG A 95 10.68 -1.34 3.10
CA ARG A 95 12.04 -1.77 3.47
C ARG A 95 12.25 -1.76 4.98
N ALA A 96 11.69 -0.78 5.69
CA ALA A 96 11.80 -0.68 7.14
C ALA A 96 11.19 -1.91 7.83
N VAL A 97 9.97 -2.31 7.49
CA VAL A 97 9.32 -3.52 8.03
C VAL A 97 10.21 -4.76 7.87
N VAL A 98 10.72 -5.00 6.65
CA VAL A 98 11.59 -6.16 6.41
C VAL A 98 12.93 -6.04 7.13
N LEU A 99 13.44 -4.81 7.31
CA LEU A 99 14.64 -4.57 8.11
C LEU A 99 14.41 -4.87 9.58
N TYR A 100 13.29 -4.48 10.16
CA TYR A 100 12.92 -4.76 11.55
C TYR A 100 12.78 -6.27 11.79
N MET A 101 12.14 -7.01 10.87
CA MET A 101 12.12 -8.48 10.91
C MET A 101 13.54 -9.07 10.82
N LYS A 102 14.41 -8.53 9.96
CA LYS A 102 15.84 -8.92 9.91
C LYS A 102 16.57 -8.68 11.23
N MET A 103 16.19 -7.65 11.97
CA MET A 103 16.75 -7.34 13.30
C MET A 103 16.20 -8.24 14.42
N GLY A 104 15.28 -9.14 14.10
CA GLY A 104 14.74 -10.14 15.03
C GLY A 104 13.34 -9.82 15.57
N MET A 105 12.70 -8.75 15.13
CA MET A 105 11.30 -8.46 15.48
C MET A 105 10.36 -9.45 14.81
N SER A 106 9.27 -9.80 15.47
CA SER A 106 8.13 -10.47 14.85
C SER A 106 7.52 -9.57 13.76
N VAL A 107 6.74 -10.14 12.84
CA VAL A 107 6.03 -9.34 11.82
C VAL A 107 5.10 -8.31 12.45
N GLU A 108 4.49 -8.65 13.58
CA GLU A 108 3.61 -7.74 14.32
C GLU A 108 4.38 -6.55 14.90
N GLU A 109 5.48 -6.78 15.60
CA GLU A 109 6.35 -5.73 16.15
C GLU A 109 6.92 -4.86 15.02
N ALA A 110 7.40 -5.47 13.95
CA ALA A 110 7.98 -4.76 12.80
C ALA A 110 6.98 -3.83 12.11
N VAL A 111 5.73 -4.26 11.97
CA VAL A 111 4.66 -3.41 11.40
C VAL A 111 4.30 -2.28 12.36
N HIS A 112 4.22 -2.52 13.66
CA HIS A 112 3.93 -1.48 14.65
C HIS A 112 5.04 -0.43 14.70
N GLU A 113 6.30 -0.81 14.66
CA GLU A 113 7.44 0.13 14.59
C GLU A 113 7.35 1.00 13.32
N ALA A 114 7.04 0.40 12.17
CA ALA A 114 6.84 1.15 10.94
C ALA A 114 5.61 2.08 10.98
N VAL A 115 4.57 1.74 11.74
CA VAL A 115 3.44 2.65 12.02
C VAL A 115 3.89 3.85 12.81
N ASP A 116 4.75 3.66 13.82
CA ASP A 116 5.27 4.74 14.64
C ASP A 116 6.21 5.65 13.85
N ASP A 117 7.04 5.11 12.97
CA ASP A 117 7.82 5.89 11.99
C ASP A 117 6.91 6.77 11.11
N MET A 118 5.80 6.22 10.60
CA MET A 118 4.83 6.99 9.82
C MET A 118 4.14 8.08 10.64
N ARG A 119 3.78 7.80 11.88
CA ARG A 119 3.16 8.77 12.80
C ARG A 119 4.10 9.90 13.20
N ALA A 120 5.40 9.64 13.19
CA ALA A 120 6.43 10.64 13.46
C ALA A 120 6.61 11.64 12.31
N LEU A 121 6.10 11.36 11.11
CA LEU A 121 6.19 12.26 9.97
C LEU A 121 5.45 13.57 10.24
N LYS A 122 6.12 14.69 9.96
CA LYS A 122 5.54 16.05 10.12
C LYS A 122 5.53 16.78 8.80
N GLY A 123 4.44 17.53 8.57
CA GLY A 123 4.25 18.31 7.35
C GLY A 123 4.10 17.45 6.10
N GLY A 124 3.91 18.10 4.96
CA GLY A 124 3.62 17.42 3.70
C GLY A 124 2.24 16.76 3.70
N LEU A 125 2.06 15.83 2.77
CA LEU A 125 0.82 15.10 2.65
C LEU A 125 0.77 13.99 3.69
N ILE A 126 -0.22 14.06 4.58
CA ILE A 126 -0.52 13.06 5.60
C ILE A 126 -1.93 12.52 5.34
N GLY A 127 -2.06 11.22 5.28
CA GLY A 127 -3.34 10.56 5.02
C GLY A 127 -3.31 9.09 5.39
N ARG A 128 -4.16 8.30 4.76
CA ARG A 128 -4.26 6.86 5.04
C ARG A 128 -3.20 6.05 4.31
N VAL A 129 -2.59 5.13 5.02
CA VAL A 129 -1.72 4.09 4.46
C VAL A 129 -2.11 2.77 5.06
N THR A 130 -2.19 1.72 4.26
CA THR A 130 -2.27 0.36 4.76
C THR A 130 -0.96 -0.36 4.50
N ILE A 131 -0.41 -0.94 5.56
CA ILE A 131 0.81 -1.74 5.53
C ILE A 131 0.39 -3.21 5.52
N HIS A 132 0.82 -3.96 4.51
CA HIS A 132 0.64 -5.39 4.40
C HIS A 132 1.99 -6.06 4.54
N ALA A 133 2.12 -7.03 5.42
CA ALA A 133 3.37 -7.75 5.62
C ALA A 133 3.14 -9.26 5.79
N ILE A 134 4.14 -10.03 5.40
CA ILE A 134 4.28 -11.45 5.75
C ILE A 134 5.70 -11.69 6.26
N ASP A 135 5.83 -12.57 7.25
CA ASP A 135 7.14 -13.04 7.70
C ASP A 135 7.68 -14.19 6.83
N ALA A 136 8.88 -14.68 7.14
CA ALA A 136 9.49 -15.80 6.44
C ALA A 136 8.74 -17.14 6.60
N ALA A 137 7.85 -17.25 7.57
CA ALA A 137 6.98 -18.42 7.77
C ALA A 137 5.62 -18.29 7.08
N GLY A 138 5.35 -17.15 6.41
CA GLY A 138 4.08 -16.85 5.74
C GLY A 138 2.99 -16.33 6.68
N GLY A 139 3.36 -15.92 7.90
CA GLY A 139 2.45 -15.28 8.86
C GLY A 139 2.11 -13.85 8.41
N PRO A 140 0.82 -13.52 8.18
CA PRO A 140 0.43 -12.19 7.73
C PRO A 140 0.22 -11.22 8.89
N LYS A 141 0.53 -9.93 8.65
CA LYS A 141 0.07 -8.80 9.46
C LYS A 141 -0.33 -7.66 8.55
N VAL A 142 -1.53 -7.12 8.77
CA VAL A 142 -2.02 -5.95 8.04
C VAL A 142 -2.46 -4.89 9.05
N VAL A 143 -2.10 -3.63 8.81
CA VAL A 143 -2.48 -2.51 9.67
C VAL A 143 -2.80 -1.29 8.80
N ALA A 144 -3.94 -0.67 9.06
CA ALA A 144 -4.34 0.60 8.44
C ALA A 144 -3.96 1.78 9.35
N VAL A 145 -3.03 2.61 8.89
CA VAL A 145 -2.64 3.86 9.55
C VAL A 145 -3.60 4.95 9.11
N ASN A 146 -4.22 5.66 10.05
CA ASN A 146 -5.26 6.66 9.79
C ASN A 146 -6.41 6.11 8.92
N GLY A 147 -6.62 4.80 8.94
CA GLY A 147 -7.59 4.09 8.12
C GLY A 147 -8.97 4.00 8.72
N LEU A 148 -9.90 3.42 7.95
CA LEU A 148 -11.22 3.04 8.45
C LEU A 148 -11.10 1.81 9.35
N PRO A 149 -11.95 1.68 10.38
CA PRO A 149 -11.92 0.53 11.27
C PRO A 149 -12.31 -0.79 10.61
N GLU A 150 -12.90 -0.75 9.43
CA GLU A 150 -13.40 -1.92 8.68
C GLU A 150 -12.53 -2.26 7.46
N TYR A 151 -11.22 -2.05 7.54
CA TYR A 151 -10.35 -2.47 6.46
C TYR A 151 -10.17 -3.99 6.47
N HIS A 152 -10.30 -4.62 5.30
CA HIS A 152 -10.14 -6.06 5.11
C HIS A 152 -9.06 -6.35 4.07
N TYR A 153 -8.37 -7.49 4.23
CA TYR A 153 -7.48 -8.06 3.24
C TYR A 153 -7.90 -9.49 2.90
N TRP A 154 -7.44 -10.00 1.77
CA TRP A 154 -7.71 -11.35 1.33
C TRP A 154 -6.48 -12.22 1.53
N LEU A 155 -6.68 -13.39 2.10
CA LEU A 155 -5.66 -14.41 2.30
C LEU A 155 -6.10 -15.70 1.66
N TRP A 156 -5.20 -16.34 0.92
CA TRP A 156 -5.40 -17.69 0.39
C TRP A 156 -4.19 -18.55 0.72
N ARG A 157 -4.46 -19.77 1.15
CA ARG A 157 -3.45 -20.80 1.38
C ARG A 157 -3.69 -21.99 0.48
N GLU A 158 -2.62 -22.67 0.11
CA GLU A 158 -2.73 -23.91 -0.66
C GLU A 158 -3.66 -24.92 0.03
N GLY A 159 -4.54 -25.54 -0.76
CA GLY A 159 -5.57 -26.46 -0.27
C GLY A 159 -6.89 -25.79 0.12
N GLU A 160 -6.95 -24.47 0.22
CA GLU A 160 -8.20 -23.74 0.40
C GLU A 160 -8.96 -23.62 -0.92
N ALA A 161 -10.28 -23.78 -0.87
CA ALA A 161 -11.14 -23.71 -2.07
C ALA A 161 -11.21 -22.29 -2.66
N ALA A 162 -11.08 -21.26 -1.81
CA ALA A 162 -11.13 -19.84 -2.18
C ALA A 162 -10.39 -18.98 -1.15
N PRO A 163 -9.96 -17.76 -1.53
CA PRO A 163 -9.43 -16.82 -0.55
C PRO A 163 -10.48 -16.39 0.47
N ALA A 164 -10.04 -16.18 1.69
CA ALA A 164 -10.87 -15.69 2.80
C ALA A 164 -10.56 -14.21 3.10
N SER A 165 -11.60 -13.47 3.48
CA SER A 165 -11.47 -12.07 3.93
C SER A 165 -11.14 -12.03 5.42
N HIS A 166 -10.16 -11.22 5.80
CA HIS A 166 -9.72 -11.02 7.18
C HIS A 166 -9.71 -9.53 7.53
N PRO A 167 -10.05 -9.14 8.77
CA PRO A 167 -9.87 -7.77 9.23
C PRO A 167 -8.38 -7.42 9.40
N ALA A 168 -8.04 -6.15 9.20
CA ALA A 168 -6.70 -5.60 9.38
C ALA A 168 -6.40 -5.23 10.82
#